data_2dca9220df839595bd68d8c84da0bb84
#
_entry.id   2dca9220df839595bd68d8c84da0bb84
#
_cell.length_a   1.000
_cell.length_b   1.000
_cell.length_c   1.000
_cell.angle_alpha   90.00
_cell.angle_beta   90.00
_cell.angle_gamma   90.00
#
_symmetry.space_group_name_H-M   'P 1'
#
loop_
_entity.id
_entity.type
_entity.pdbx_description
1 polymer ?
#
loop_
_entity_poly.entity_id
_entity_poly.type
_entity_poly.pdbx_seq_one_letter_code
_entity_poly.pdbx_strand_id
1 'polypeptide(L)'
;MRQLILLITVAASLLSASAQSYPPKDTPQLEFVLQLRVTIDGAYTVGETEHGKRIVIPITGGTFEGPLLKGTILPGGADYQMATADGTRTELEAIYSIRTDDGVYIHVRNKGLVYDGKDTEGQPYYYFKAAPQFEAPKDSRYAWLNNALFVCQPEWVKNFKGIVLNVWKVK
;
A
#
# COMPACT_ATOMS: atom_id res chain seq x y z
N MET A 1 -7.03 -18.13 82.17
CA MET A 1 -6.32 -17.64 80.99
C MET A 1 -7.05 -18.12 79.72
N ARG A 2 -7.82 -17.25 79.07
CA ARG A 2 -8.53 -17.54 77.82
C ARG A 2 -7.71 -17.01 76.66
N GLN A 3 -7.16 -17.89 75.83
CA GLN A 3 -6.50 -17.49 74.58
C GLN A 3 -7.55 -17.15 73.53
N LEU A 4 -7.47 -15.95 72.98
CA LEU A 4 -8.29 -15.45 71.88
C LEU A 4 -7.57 -15.78 70.56
N ILE A 5 -8.09 -16.72 69.78
CA ILE A 5 -7.56 -17.07 68.45
C ILE A 5 -8.21 -16.08 67.46
N LEU A 6 -7.37 -15.21 66.88
CA LEU A 6 -7.78 -14.26 65.83
C LEU A 6 -7.70 -14.97 64.46
N LEU A 7 -8.83 -15.30 63.83
CA LEU A 7 -8.85 -15.80 62.46
C LEU A 7 -8.73 -14.61 61.50
N ILE A 8 -7.62 -14.52 60.77
CA ILE A 8 -7.43 -13.60 59.66
C ILE A 8 -7.90 -14.30 58.40
N THR A 9 -9.09 -13.91 57.92
CA THR A 9 -9.60 -14.30 56.59
C THR A 9 -8.94 -13.43 55.53
N VAL A 10 -8.00 -13.98 54.76
CA VAL A 10 -7.44 -13.35 53.57
C VAL A 10 -8.45 -13.53 52.42
N ALA A 11 -9.12 -12.48 52.06
CA ALA A 11 -9.96 -12.42 50.86
C ALA A 11 -9.02 -12.30 49.62
N ALA A 12 -8.80 -13.41 48.93
CA ALA A 12 -8.13 -13.39 47.65
C ALA A 12 -9.09 -12.84 46.59
N SER A 13 -8.91 -11.55 46.24
CA SER A 13 -9.58 -10.94 45.09
C SER A 13 -8.98 -11.54 43.79
N LEU A 14 -9.69 -12.44 43.16
CA LEU A 14 -9.42 -12.93 41.81
C LEU A 14 -9.64 -11.77 40.82
N LEU A 15 -8.61 -11.07 40.47
CA LEU A 15 -8.57 -10.18 39.31
C LEU A 15 -8.73 -11.07 38.06
N SER A 16 -9.93 -11.18 37.52
CA SER A 16 -10.18 -11.77 36.21
C SER A 16 -9.53 -10.88 35.17
N ALA A 17 -8.29 -11.18 34.78
CA ALA A 17 -7.69 -10.61 33.60
C ALA A 17 -8.53 -11.04 32.41
N SER A 18 -9.25 -10.11 31.80
CA SER A 18 -9.96 -10.32 30.55
C SER A 18 -8.90 -10.69 29.49
N ALA A 19 -8.81 -11.97 29.16
CA ALA A 19 -7.91 -12.42 28.11
C ALA A 19 -8.36 -11.79 26.80
N GLN A 20 -7.55 -10.89 26.26
CA GLN A 20 -7.80 -10.28 24.96
C GLN A 20 -7.75 -11.38 23.90
N SER A 21 -8.85 -11.58 23.19
CA SER A 21 -8.91 -12.59 22.12
C SER A 21 -8.14 -12.11 20.88
N TYR A 22 -7.23 -12.94 20.39
CA TYR A 22 -6.55 -12.75 19.11
C TYR A 22 -6.98 -13.86 18.13
N PRO A 23 -7.22 -13.54 16.85
CA PRO A 23 -7.27 -12.19 16.26
C PRO A 23 -8.48 -11.37 16.74
N PRO A 24 -8.43 -10.03 16.69
CA PRO A 24 -9.57 -9.18 17.01
C PRO A 24 -10.75 -9.51 16.09
N LYS A 25 -12.00 -9.35 16.60
CA LYS A 25 -13.22 -9.68 15.85
C LYS A 25 -13.41 -8.81 14.60
N ASP A 26 -12.97 -7.54 14.69
CA ASP A 26 -13.09 -6.58 13.60
C ASP A 26 -11.79 -6.52 12.84
N THR A 27 -11.77 -7.14 11.66
CA THR A 27 -10.67 -7.08 10.71
C THR A 27 -11.01 -6.08 9.61
N PRO A 28 -10.04 -5.25 9.16
CA PRO A 28 -10.27 -4.36 8.04
C PRO A 28 -10.74 -5.12 6.80
N GLN A 29 -11.79 -4.61 6.15
CA GLN A 29 -12.31 -5.13 4.90
C GLN A 29 -11.72 -4.34 3.73
N LEU A 30 -11.60 -4.98 2.57
CA LEU A 30 -11.13 -4.35 1.34
C LEU A 30 -12.27 -4.24 0.33
N GLU A 31 -12.46 -3.02 -0.22
CA GLU A 31 -13.40 -2.73 -1.28
C GLU A 31 -12.64 -2.37 -2.55
N PHE A 32 -12.87 -3.12 -3.64
CA PHE A 32 -12.24 -2.83 -4.93
C PHE A 32 -12.68 -1.45 -5.45
N VAL A 33 -11.69 -0.64 -5.86
CA VAL A 33 -11.91 0.74 -6.31
C VAL A 33 -11.65 0.89 -7.79
N LEU A 34 -10.48 0.47 -8.27
CA LEU A 34 -10.11 0.59 -9.68
C LEU A 34 -8.89 -0.28 -10.01
N GLN A 35 -8.76 -0.56 -11.29
CA GLN A 35 -7.55 -1.11 -11.91
C GLN A 35 -6.91 -0.03 -12.79
N LEU A 36 -5.60 0.21 -12.60
CA LEU A 36 -4.82 1.05 -13.51
C LEU A 36 -3.93 0.17 -14.39
N ARG A 37 -3.91 0.46 -15.68
CA ARG A 37 -3.00 -0.14 -16.67
C ARG A 37 -1.99 0.93 -17.06
N VAL A 38 -0.91 1.01 -16.31
CA VAL A 38 0.12 2.04 -16.44
C VAL A 38 1.13 1.62 -17.50
N THR A 39 1.27 2.40 -18.56
CA THR A 39 2.31 2.19 -19.56
C THR A 39 3.60 2.89 -19.13
N ILE A 40 4.71 2.22 -19.36
CA ILE A 40 6.05 2.70 -18.95
C ILE A 40 7.02 2.66 -20.11
N ASP A 41 8.09 3.43 -20.01
CA ASP A 41 9.23 3.36 -20.92
C ASP A 41 10.43 2.67 -20.25
N GLY A 42 11.55 2.60 -20.97
CA GLY A 42 12.79 2.02 -20.48
C GLY A 42 13.27 2.73 -19.21
N ALA A 43 13.59 1.95 -18.17
CA ALA A 43 14.20 2.46 -16.96
C ALA A 43 15.60 3.02 -17.23
N TYR A 44 15.96 4.08 -16.54
CA TYR A 44 17.36 4.53 -16.46
C TYR A 44 17.85 4.57 -15.01
N THR A 45 19.13 4.37 -14.83
CA THR A 45 19.78 4.35 -13.52
C THR A 45 20.58 5.63 -13.33
N VAL A 46 20.32 6.36 -12.26
CA VAL A 46 21.16 7.50 -11.84
C VAL A 46 22.50 6.98 -11.29
N GLY A 47 22.48 5.85 -10.62
CA GLY A 47 23.65 5.19 -10.03
C GLY A 47 23.50 4.95 -8.54
N GLU A 48 24.60 4.52 -7.91
CA GLU A 48 24.70 4.42 -6.44
C GLU A 48 24.78 5.82 -5.84
N THR A 49 24.02 6.04 -4.79
CA THR A 49 23.95 7.29 -4.04
C THR A 49 24.13 7.01 -2.55
N GLU A 50 24.24 8.05 -1.72
CA GLU A 50 24.26 7.92 -0.24
C GLU A 50 22.99 7.23 0.32
N HIS A 51 21.91 7.14 -0.48
CA HIS A 51 20.65 6.54 -0.08
C HIS A 51 20.41 5.15 -0.70
N GLY A 52 21.29 4.68 -1.60
CA GLY A 52 21.17 3.44 -2.34
C GLY A 52 21.17 3.66 -3.85
N LYS A 53 20.83 2.64 -4.61
CA LYS A 53 20.79 2.69 -6.08
C LYS A 53 19.49 3.32 -6.57
N ARG A 54 19.59 4.51 -7.17
CA ARG A 54 18.46 5.23 -7.75
C ARG A 54 18.16 4.77 -9.17
N ILE A 55 16.92 4.34 -9.39
CA ILE A 55 16.37 3.94 -10.69
C ILE A 55 15.12 4.78 -10.95
N VAL A 56 14.92 5.20 -12.20
CA VAL A 56 13.72 5.96 -12.60
C VAL A 56 13.07 5.26 -13.79
N ILE A 57 11.76 5.01 -13.68
CA ILE A 57 10.96 4.39 -14.73
C ILE A 57 9.92 5.41 -15.20
N PRO A 58 10.08 6.01 -16.41
CA PRO A 58 9.11 6.96 -16.93
C PRO A 58 7.74 6.34 -17.15
N ILE A 59 6.69 7.05 -16.74
CA ILE A 59 5.30 6.72 -17.02
C ILE A 59 4.87 7.46 -18.29
N THR A 60 4.45 6.69 -19.29
CA THR A 60 4.10 7.21 -20.61
C THR A 60 2.60 7.41 -20.82
N GLY A 61 1.77 6.93 -19.87
CA GLY A 61 0.32 7.05 -19.90
C GLY A 61 -0.38 5.77 -19.48
N GLY A 62 -1.55 5.51 -20.07
CA GLY A 62 -2.35 4.33 -19.80
C GLY A 62 -3.81 4.65 -19.55
N THR A 63 -4.53 3.68 -19.00
CA THR A 63 -5.95 3.79 -18.69
C THR A 63 -6.23 3.30 -17.28
N PHE A 64 -7.35 3.71 -16.72
CA PHE A 64 -7.86 3.13 -15.49
C PHE A 64 -9.38 2.97 -15.56
N GLU A 65 -9.88 1.95 -14.87
CA GLU A 65 -11.31 1.65 -14.81
C GLU A 65 -11.66 1.03 -13.44
N GLY A 66 -12.82 1.42 -12.93
CA GLY A 66 -13.41 0.88 -11.70
C GLY A 66 -14.90 1.21 -11.59
N PRO A 67 -15.56 0.72 -10.54
CA PRO A 67 -17.01 0.91 -10.38
C PRO A 67 -17.46 2.37 -10.31
N LEU A 68 -16.62 3.27 -9.80
CA LEU A 68 -17.00 4.67 -9.54
C LEU A 68 -16.24 5.68 -10.39
N LEU A 69 -15.17 5.27 -11.07
CA LEU A 69 -14.32 6.17 -11.87
C LEU A 69 -13.56 5.40 -12.95
N LYS A 70 -13.38 6.06 -14.09
CA LYS A 70 -12.59 5.57 -15.21
C LYS A 70 -11.98 6.74 -15.98
N GLY A 71 -10.95 6.49 -16.78
CA GLY A 71 -10.28 7.52 -17.55
C GLY A 71 -8.87 7.14 -18.01
N THR A 72 -8.02 8.13 -18.14
CA THR A 72 -6.65 8.00 -18.68
C THR A 72 -5.59 8.40 -17.66
N ILE A 73 -4.44 7.76 -17.74
CA ILE A 73 -3.23 8.12 -17.02
C ILE A 73 -2.45 9.10 -17.90
N LEU A 74 -2.00 10.21 -17.32
CA LEU A 74 -1.27 11.22 -18.06
C LEU A 74 0.21 10.85 -18.17
N PRO A 75 0.86 11.15 -19.31
CA PRO A 75 2.31 11.05 -19.43
C PRO A 75 3.02 12.11 -18.61
N GLY A 76 4.33 11.91 -18.33
CA GLY A 76 5.17 12.88 -17.64
C GLY A 76 5.42 12.59 -16.17
N GLY A 77 4.79 11.56 -15.62
CA GLY A 77 5.15 11.01 -14.31
C GLY A 77 6.29 9.98 -14.39
N ALA A 78 6.74 9.51 -13.25
CA ALA A 78 7.73 8.43 -13.16
C ALA A 78 7.58 7.65 -11.84
N ASP A 79 8.12 6.44 -11.82
CA ASP A 79 8.39 5.68 -10.60
C ASP A 79 9.86 5.87 -10.22
N TYR A 80 10.10 6.50 -9.07
CA TYR A 80 11.41 6.86 -8.53
C TYR A 80 11.83 5.80 -7.51
N GLN A 81 12.48 4.75 -8.00
CA GLN A 81 12.85 3.60 -7.19
C GLN A 81 14.17 3.81 -6.45
N MET A 82 14.27 3.22 -5.27
CA MET A 82 15.48 3.13 -4.47
C MET A 82 15.74 1.68 -4.08
N ALA A 83 16.75 1.07 -4.71
CA ALA A 83 17.13 -0.30 -4.42
C ALA A 83 18.27 -0.37 -3.41
N THR A 84 18.29 -1.42 -2.59
CA THR A 84 19.45 -1.77 -1.76
C THR A 84 20.61 -2.26 -2.62
N ALA A 85 21.84 -2.20 -2.10
CA ALA A 85 23.04 -2.56 -2.83
C ALA A 85 23.05 -4.04 -3.29
N ASP A 86 22.44 -4.94 -2.49
CA ASP A 86 22.28 -6.36 -2.81
C ASP A 86 21.09 -6.65 -3.75
N GLY A 87 20.27 -5.63 -4.07
CA GLY A 87 19.12 -5.74 -4.95
C GLY A 87 17.91 -6.50 -4.36
N THR A 88 17.99 -6.95 -3.11
CA THR A 88 16.91 -7.74 -2.52
C THR A 88 15.68 -6.92 -2.16
N ARG A 89 15.84 -5.61 -1.92
CA ARG A 89 14.77 -4.71 -1.52
C ARG A 89 14.77 -3.44 -2.36
N THR A 90 13.60 -3.08 -2.89
CA THR A 90 13.40 -1.84 -3.65
C THR A 90 12.20 -1.09 -3.11
N GLU A 91 12.40 0.14 -2.68
CA GLU A 91 11.32 1.10 -2.42
C GLU A 91 10.88 1.74 -3.72
N LEU A 92 9.56 1.85 -3.89
CA LEU A 92 8.92 2.43 -5.05
C LEU A 92 8.22 3.73 -4.66
N GLU A 93 8.28 4.72 -5.53
CA GLU A 93 7.53 5.95 -5.38
C GLU A 93 7.12 6.48 -6.76
N ALA A 94 5.96 6.00 -7.23
CA ALA A 94 5.39 6.48 -8.48
C ALA A 94 4.59 7.76 -8.24
N ILE A 95 4.92 8.83 -8.99
CA ILE A 95 4.25 10.12 -8.92
C ILE A 95 3.75 10.47 -10.32
N TYR A 96 2.44 10.61 -10.47
CA TYR A 96 1.79 10.88 -11.76
C TYR A 96 0.40 11.47 -11.56
N SER A 97 -0.27 11.83 -12.63
CA SER A 97 -1.66 12.29 -12.59
C SER A 97 -2.56 11.44 -13.51
N ILE A 98 -3.81 11.34 -13.14
CA ILE A 98 -4.86 10.70 -13.94
C ILE A 98 -5.93 11.74 -14.28
N ARG A 99 -6.66 11.51 -15.36
CA ARG A 99 -7.81 12.32 -15.77
C ARG A 99 -9.01 11.43 -15.98
N THR A 100 -10.09 11.70 -15.28
CA THR A 100 -11.37 10.99 -15.45
C THR A 100 -12.03 11.33 -16.78
N ASP A 101 -12.96 10.48 -17.26
CA ASP A 101 -13.69 10.70 -18.51
C ASP A 101 -14.54 11.98 -18.48
N ASP A 102 -14.98 12.41 -17.29
CA ASP A 102 -15.67 13.70 -17.09
C ASP A 102 -14.71 14.90 -16.87
N GLY A 103 -13.40 14.68 -17.09
CA GLY A 103 -12.40 15.73 -17.20
C GLY A 103 -11.73 16.15 -15.90
N VAL A 104 -12.00 15.49 -14.76
CA VAL A 104 -11.37 15.83 -13.47
C VAL A 104 -9.96 15.27 -13.40
N TYR A 105 -8.99 16.10 -13.01
CA TYR A 105 -7.61 15.70 -12.76
C TYR A 105 -7.44 15.27 -11.30
N ILE A 106 -6.74 14.15 -11.09
CA ILE A 106 -6.44 13.60 -9.78
C ILE A 106 -4.95 13.29 -9.75
N HIS A 107 -4.25 13.81 -8.74
CA HIS A 107 -2.84 13.48 -8.52
C HIS A 107 -2.72 12.16 -7.76
N VAL A 108 -1.71 11.36 -8.13
CA VAL A 108 -1.45 10.05 -7.53
C VAL A 108 0.00 9.98 -7.07
N ARG A 109 0.17 9.61 -5.81
CA ARG A 109 1.47 9.23 -5.24
C ARG A 109 1.34 7.80 -4.72
N ASN A 110 2.00 6.86 -5.38
CA ASN A 110 1.91 5.46 -5.05
C ASN A 110 3.24 4.95 -4.50
N LYS A 111 3.31 4.79 -3.18
CA LYS A 111 4.47 4.21 -2.50
C LYS A 111 4.33 2.70 -2.42
N GLY A 112 5.42 1.99 -2.67
CA GLY A 112 5.43 0.55 -2.66
C GLY A 112 6.74 -0.05 -2.20
N LEU A 113 6.72 -1.35 -2.09
CA LEU A 113 7.86 -2.17 -1.70
C LEU A 113 7.90 -3.44 -2.55
N VAL A 114 9.05 -3.69 -3.15
CA VAL A 114 9.44 -5.00 -3.67
C VAL A 114 10.48 -5.58 -2.73
N TYR A 115 10.28 -6.83 -2.35
CA TYR A 115 11.26 -7.63 -1.65
C TYR A 115 11.36 -9.01 -2.33
N ASP A 116 12.55 -9.35 -2.75
CA ASP A 116 12.88 -10.64 -3.35
C ASP A 116 13.99 -11.28 -2.53
N GLY A 117 13.62 -12.19 -1.67
CA GLY A 117 14.53 -12.77 -0.69
C GLY A 117 13.98 -14.06 -0.11
N LYS A 118 14.08 -14.20 1.20
CA LYS A 118 13.63 -15.38 1.93
C LYS A 118 12.64 -15.00 3.03
N ASP A 119 11.72 -15.89 3.33
CA ASP A 119 10.83 -15.77 4.49
C ASP A 119 11.52 -16.17 5.80
N THR A 120 10.75 -16.21 6.88
CA THR A 120 11.24 -16.58 8.23
C THR A 120 11.66 -18.05 8.32
N GLU A 121 11.24 -18.90 7.38
CA GLU A 121 11.57 -20.33 7.29
C GLU A 121 12.72 -20.58 6.30
N GLY A 122 13.25 -19.53 5.66
CA GLY A 122 14.34 -19.60 4.69
C GLY A 122 13.92 -19.97 3.27
N GLN A 123 12.60 -20.01 2.98
CA GLN A 123 12.08 -20.29 1.64
C GLN A 123 12.10 -19.03 0.76
N PRO A 124 12.23 -19.18 -0.58
CA PRO A 124 12.11 -18.06 -1.49
C PRO A 124 10.79 -17.28 -1.28
N TYR A 125 10.88 -15.97 -1.12
CA TYR A 125 9.74 -15.10 -0.85
C TYR A 125 9.81 -13.84 -1.71
N TYR A 126 8.78 -13.65 -2.54
CA TYR A 126 8.59 -12.45 -3.34
C TYR A 126 7.40 -11.64 -2.83
N TYR A 127 7.65 -10.40 -2.50
CA TYR A 127 6.65 -9.46 -2.03
C TYR A 127 6.60 -8.23 -2.94
N PHE A 128 5.41 -7.89 -3.45
CA PHE A 128 5.20 -6.68 -4.24
C PHE A 128 3.84 -6.08 -3.89
N LYS A 129 3.84 -5.04 -3.08
CA LYS A 129 2.65 -4.30 -2.64
C LYS A 129 2.91 -2.81 -2.69
N ALA A 130 1.81 -2.03 -2.79
CA ALA A 130 1.88 -0.59 -2.75
C ALA A 130 0.66 0.00 -2.02
N ALA A 131 0.76 1.29 -1.70
CA ALA A 131 -0.25 2.05 -0.98
C ALA A 131 -0.43 3.42 -1.67
N PRO A 132 -1.31 3.51 -2.67
CA PRO A 132 -1.55 4.77 -3.37
C PRO A 132 -2.28 5.78 -2.49
N GLN A 133 -1.90 7.04 -2.67
CA GLN A 133 -2.60 8.22 -2.15
C GLN A 133 -3.12 9.02 -3.35
N PHE A 134 -4.32 9.56 -3.21
CA PHE A 134 -4.97 10.35 -4.24
C PHE A 134 -5.24 11.75 -3.73
N GLU A 135 -5.03 12.74 -4.60
CA GLU A 135 -5.41 14.13 -4.37
C GLU A 135 -6.42 14.55 -5.45
N ALA A 136 -7.68 14.55 -5.09
CA ALA A 136 -8.79 14.98 -5.95
C ALA A 136 -9.28 16.38 -5.55
N PRO A 137 -9.82 17.20 -6.48
CA PRO A 137 -10.42 18.49 -6.14
C PRO A 137 -11.53 18.33 -5.10
N LYS A 138 -11.55 19.22 -4.10
CA LYS A 138 -12.47 19.14 -2.94
C LYS A 138 -13.95 19.27 -3.33
N ASP A 139 -14.24 19.93 -4.42
CA ASP A 139 -15.58 20.18 -4.98
C ASP A 139 -15.99 19.14 -6.04
N SER A 140 -15.13 18.17 -6.32
CA SER A 140 -15.43 17.10 -7.27
C SER A 140 -16.17 15.94 -6.61
N ARG A 141 -16.90 15.16 -7.42
CA ARG A 141 -17.52 13.89 -6.99
C ARG A 141 -16.48 12.85 -6.51
N TYR A 142 -15.19 13.09 -6.76
CA TYR A 142 -14.07 12.23 -6.39
C TYR A 142 -13.38 12.65 -5.09
N ALA A 143 -13.86 13.69 -4.40
CA ALA A 143 -13.27 14.19 -3.15
C ALA A 143 -13.17 13.14 -2.03
N TRP A 144 -13.97 12.07 -2.09
CA TRP A 144 -13.89 10.95 -1.17
C TRP A 144 -12.55 10.21 -1.20
N LEU A 145 -11.82 10.26 -2.34
CA LEU A 145 -10.48 9.69 -2.46
C LEU A 145 -9.48 10.31 -1.49
N ASN A 146 -9.67 11.59 -1.11
CA ASN A 146 -8.80 12.29 -0.16
C ASN A 146 -8.97 11.80 1.29
N ASN A 147 -10.05 11.08 1.58
CA ASN A 147 -10.45 10.71 2.94
C ASN A 147 -10.47 9.19 3.14
N ALA A 148 -9.65 8.45 2.41
CA ALA A 148 -9.57 7.00 2.51
C ALA A 148 -8.12 6.52 2.41
N LEU A 149 -7.86 5.37 2.99
CA LEU A 149 -6.60 4.64 2.81
C LEU A 149 -6.79 3.55 1.74
N PHE A 150 -5.74 3.35 0.95
CA PHE A 150 -5.76 2.38 -0.13
C PHE A 150 -4.57 1.43 -0.05
N VAL A 151 -4.78 0.22 -0.54
CA VAL A 151 -3.74 -0.78 -0.79
C VAL A 151 -3.80 -1.20 -2.24
N CYS A 152 -2.65 -1.59 -2.78
CA CYS A 152 -2.50 -1.93 -4.18
C CYS A 152 -1.74 -3.25 -4.34
N GLN A 153 -2.24 -4.08 -5.24
CA GLN A 153 -1.57 -5.26 -5.75
C GLN A 153 -1.07 -4.98 -7.17
N PRO A 154 0.24 -4.72 -7.37
CA PRO A 154 0.83 -4.64 -8.70
C PRO A 154 0.98 -6.02 -9.33
N GLU A 155 0.82 -6.09 -10.65
CA GLU A 155 0.93 -7.33 -11.43
C GLU A 155 1.63 -7.09 -12.77
N TRP A 156 2.57 -7.97 -13.12
CA TRP A 156 3.13 -8.02 -14.46
C TRP A 156 2.24 -8.88 -15.36
N VAL A 157 1.71 -8.27 -16.42
CA VAL A 157 0.82 -8.95 -17.37
C VAL A 157 1.58 -9.24 -18.66
N LYS A 158 1.55 -10.51 -19.10
CA LYS A 158 2.20 -10.94 -20.33
C LYS A 158 1.68 -10.12 -21.53
N ASN A 159 2.61 -9.68 -22.39
CA ASN A 159 2.34 -8.86 -23.58
C ASN A 159 1.79 -7.44 -23.30
N PHE A 160 1.92 -6.94 -22.10
CA PHE A 160 1.62 -5.56 -21.76
C PHE A 160 2.91 -4.81 -21.40
N LYS A 161 3.22 -3.73 -22.14
CA LYS A 161 4.40 -2.88 -21.86
C LYS A 161 4.06 -1.90 -20.71
N GLY A 162 4.05 -2.42 -19.47
CA GLY A 162 3.66 -1.64 -18.32
C GLY A 162 3.34 -2.50 -17.12
N ILE A 163 2.69 -1.91 -16.14
CA ILE A 163 2.26 -2.56 -14.89
C ILE A 163 0.76 -2.40 -14.72
N VAL A 164 0.10 -3.45 -14.24
CA VAL A 164 -1.31 -3.42 -13.83
C VAL A 164 -1.37 -3.25 -12.33
N LEU A 165 -2.15 -2.29 -11.86
CA LEU A 165 -2.31 -1.96 -10.45
C LEU A 165 -3.77 -2.15 -10.05
N ASN A 166 -4.06 -3.16 -9.24
CA ASN A 166 -5.38 -3.36 -8.65
C ASN A 166 -5.43 -2.65 -7.30
N VAL A 167 -6.41 -1.77 -7.10
CA VAL A 167 -6.50 -0.87 -5.94
C VAL A 167 -7.77 -1.13 -5.15
N TRP A 168 -7.61 -1.28 -3.84
CA TRP A 168 -8.70 -1.43 -2.87
C TRP A 168 -8.63 -0.33 -1.82
N LYS A 169 -9.80 0.15 -1.42
CA LYS A 169 -9.99 0.98 -0.23
C LYS A 169 -10.07 0.09 1.01
N VAL A 170 -9.41 0.51 2.09
CA VAL A 170 -9.55 -0.09 3.42
C VAL A 170 -10.82 0.46 4.07
N LYS A 171 -11.68 -0.44 4.57
CA LYS A 171 -12.92 -0.13 5.30
C LYS A 171 -12.75 -0.29 6.79
#